data_a40478e42d350ee278537bca1638fcbe
#
_entry.id   a40478e42d350ee278537bca1638fcbe
#
_cell.length_a   1.000
_cell.length_b   1.000
_cell.length_c   1.000
_cell.angle_alpha   90.00
_cell.angle_beta   90.00
_cell.angle_gamma   90.00
#
_symmetry.space_group_name_H-M   'P 1'
#
loop_
_entity.id
_entity.type
_entity.pdbx_description
1 polymer ?
#
loop_
_entity_poly.entity_id
_entity_poly.type
_entity_poly.pdbx_seq_one_letter_code
_entity_poly.pdbx_strand_id
1 'polypeptide(L)'
;PKSRVVLLEKEPHIALHQTGHNSGVIHAGIYYAPNSQKANFCSEGNGIIREFCDERGIEYEMCGKLIVAIDDSEVPRLEELYRRGTANGALGLELVGPERLRELEPHAAGVRAVWSPNTGIIDFKQVSQAYSPEMRERGGDLMSNAQVKSMARSNDGIHIETSSGDVTAKHIINCAGLHADKVASMMGVDIGVRIIPFRGEYYSLKKEKESLVNGLIYPVPDPSLPFLGVHFTKRVTGSVEAGPNAVLSMKREGYSKTSFSFGDALGTLTYPGFWRMSMKYWKVGFNEQYRSVMKGVFVKSLQTLIPEITGDDLHQPGAGVRAQAVDRRPTACPCANTSLGYSTWSGTK
;
A
#
# COMPACT_ATOMS: atom_id res chain seq x y z
N PRO A 1 -25.20 -16.96 2.36
CA PRO A 1 -24.04 -17.72 1.90
C PRO A 1 -24.25 -19.21 2.18
N LYS A 2 -23.70 -20.06 1.29
CA LYS A 2 -23.75 -21.53 1.49
C LYS A 2 -22.77 -22.01 2.59
N SER A 3 -21.96 -21.10 3.14
CA SER A 3 -20.95 -21.40 4.15
C SER A 3 -20.99 -20.35 5.27
N ARG A 4 -20.80 -20.80 6.51
CA ARG A 4 -20.58 -19.92 7.65
C ARG A 4 -19.14 -19.40 7.59
N VAL A 5 -18.94 -18.10 7.77
CA VAL A 5 -17.64 -17.43 7.74
C VAL A 5 -17.35 -16.85 9.11
N VAL A 6 -16.13 -17.05 9.61
CA VAL A 6 -15.63 -16.41 10.84
C VAL A 6 -14.38 -15.61 10.46
N LEU A 7 -14.37 -14.32 10.75
CA LEU A 7 -13.21 -13.46 10.64
C LEU A 7 -12.50 -13.37 12.00
N LEU A 8 -11.23 -13.76 12.04
CA LEU A 8 -10.39 -13.68 13.23
C LEU A 8 -9.50 -12.44 13.11
N GLU A 9 -9.66 -11.49 14.02
CA GLU A 9 -8.83 -10.29 14.14
C GLU A 9 -8.07 -10.30 15.48
N LYS A 10 -6.75 -10.13 15.43
CA LYS A 10 -5.91 -10.15 16.63
C LYS A 10 -6.09 -8.92 17.51
N GLU A 11 -6.50 -7.81 16.92
CA GLU A 11 -6.69 -6.53 17.59
C GLU A 11 -8.13 -6.39 18.14
N PRO A 12 -8.38 -5.44 19.06
CA PRO A 12 -9.73 -5.18 19.56
C PRO A 12 -10.67 -4.62 18.50
N HIS A 13 -10.13 -3.98 17.47
CA HIS A 13 -10.88 -3.39 16.37
C HIS A 13 -10.24 -3.74 15.03
N ILE A 14 -11.07 -3.80 13.97
CA ILE A 14 -10.59 -3.97 12.59
C ILE A 14 -9.87 -2.71 12.08
N ALA A 15 -9.09 -2.87 11.02
CA ALA A 15 -8.40 -1.79 10.31
C ALA A 15 -7.34 -1.01 11.13
N LEU A 16 -6.78 -1.59 12.19
CA LEU A 16 -5.75 -0.95 13.02
C LEU A 16 -4.35 -0.99 12.40
N HIS A 17 -4.13 -1.79 11.36
CA HIS A 17 -2.84 -1.93 10.70
C HIS A 17 -2.84 -1.33 9.29
N GLN A 18 -2.39 -2.07 8.25
CA GLN A 18 -2.21 -1.56 6.89
C GLN A 18 -3.44 -0.88 6.29
N THR A 19 -4.65 -1.38 6.60
CA THR A 19 -5.92 -0.77 6.17
C THR A 19 -6.12 0.62 6.77
N GLY A 20 -5.66 0.85 7.99
CA GLY A 20 -5.72 2.16 8.66
C GLY A 20 -4.47 3.03 8.47
N HIS A 21 -3.41 2.51 7.87
CA HIS A 21 -2.12 3.16 7.69
C HIS A 21 -1.68 3.13 6.22
N ASN A 22 -2.51 3.66 5.33
CA ASN A 22 -2.27 3.78 3.89
C ASN A 22 -2.58 5.19 3.39
N SER A 23 -2.27 5.47 2.12
CA SER A 23 -2.50 6.77 1.51
C SER A 23 -3.97 7.08 1.17
N GLY A 24 -4.89 6.14 1.33
CA GLY A 24 -6.32 6.34 1.04
C GLY A 24 -6.65 6.61 -0.42
N VAL A 25 -5.89 6.07 -1.36
CA VAL A 25 -6.06 6.37 -2.79
C VAL A 25 -6.88 5.29 -3.49
N ILE A 26 -7.93 5.72 -4.20
CA ILE A 26 -8.66 4.91 -5.18
C ILE A 26 -7.88 4.98 -6.50
N HIS A 27 -7.09 3.95 -6.79
CA HIS A 27 -6.21 3.93 -7.96
C HIS A 27 -6.95 3.59 -9.26
N ALA A 28 -6.45 4.12 -10.40
CA ALA A 28 -6.97 3.87 -11.74
C ALA A 28 -6.20 2.81 -12.56
N GLY A 29 -5.25 2.08 -11.97
CA GLY A 29 -4.55 0.97 -12.64
C GLY A 29 -3.37 1.35 -13.53
N ILE A 30 -2.90 2.61 -13.54
CA ILE A 30 -1.91 3.17 -14.48
C ILE A 30 -0.55 2.45 -14.42
N TYR A 31 -0.11 2.06 -13.22
CA TYR A 31 1.26 1.54 -12.99
C TYR A 31 1.43 0.07 -13.32
N TYR A 32 0.35 -0.68 -13.48
CA TYR A 32 0.41 -2.14 -13.61
C TYR A 32 0.65 -2.58 -15.05
N ALA A 33 1.33 -3.73 -15.21
CA ALA A 33 1.49 -4.33 -16.51
C ALA A 33 0.10 -4.68 -17.09
N PRO A 34 -0.18 -4.35 -18.37
CA PRO A 34 -1.44 -4.71 -19.01
C PRO A 34 -1.72 -6.22 -18.91
N ASN A 35 -2.99 -6.56 -18.76
CA ASN A 35 -3.48 -7.95 -18.60
C ASN A 35 -3.00 -8.65 -17.31
N SER A 36 -2.33 -7.96 -16.39
CA SER A 36 -2.03 -8.52 -15.08
C SER A 36 -3.30 -8.53 -14.20
N GLN A 37 -3.37 -9.51 -13.29
CA GLN A 37 -4.47 -9.55 -12.30
C GLN A 37 -4.58 -8.24 -11.52
N LYS A 38 -3.45 -7.58 -11.23
CA LYS A 38 -3.44 -6.29 -10.53
C LYS A 38 -4.08 -5.18 -11.37
N ALA A 39 -3.80 -5.13 -12.67
CA ALA A 39 -4.44 -4.16 -13.57
C ALA A 39 -5.96 -4.38 -13.60
N ASN A 40 -6.39 -5.63 -13.83
CA ASN A 40 -7.80 -5.99 -13.92
C ASN A 40 -8.55 -5.68 -12.61
N PHE A 41 -8.04 -6.15 -11.46
CA PHE A 41 -8.68 -5.90 -10.16
C PHE A 41 -8.64 -4.42 -9.75
N CYS A 42 -7.63 -3.66 -10.16
CA CYS A 42 -7.58 -2.24 -9.86
C CYS A 42 -8.61 -1.46 -10.68
N SER A 43 -8.72 -1.75 -11.97
CA SER A 43 -9.68 -1.08 -12.85
C SER A 43 -11.13 -1.42 -12.48
N GLU A 44 -11.43 -2.69 -12.24
CA GLU A 44 -12.74 -3.15 -11.78
C GLU A 44 -13.07 -2.63 -10.38
N GLY A 45 -12.12 -2.77 -9.44
CA GLY A 45 -12.27 -2.35 -8.06
C GLY A 45 -12.46 -0.84 -7.88
N ASN A 46 -11.99 -0.01 -8.81
CA ASN A 46 -12.24 1.43 -8.79
C ASN A 46 -13.74 1.76 -8.92
N GLY A 47 -14.46 1.06 -9.79
CA GLY A 47 -15.92 1.21 -9.91
C GLY A 47 -16.65 0.66 -8.68
N ILE A 48 -16.36 -0.59 -8.32
CA ILE A 48 -17.02 -1.31 -7.22
C ILE A 48 -16.90 -0.57 -5.89
N ILE A 49 -15.71 -0.02 -5.57
CA ILE A 49 -15.53 0.68 -4.28
C ILE A 49 -16.36 1.97 -4.22
N ARG A 50 -16.51 2.68 -5.34
CA ARG A 50 -17.34 3.89 -5.40
C ARG A 50 -18.82 3.57 -5.23
N GLU A 51 -19.31 2.55 -5.96
CA GLU A 51 -20.69 2.06 -5.83
C GLU A 51 -20.98 1.67 -4.37
N PHE A 52 -20.08 0.91 -3.74
CA PHE A 52 -20.21 0.54 -2.33
C PHE A 52 -20.25 1.75 -1.40
N CYS A 53 -19.44 2.77 -1.67
CA CYS A 53 -19.42 4.00 -0.87
C CYS A 53 -20.71 4.80 -1.04
N ASP A 54 -21.21 4.92 -2.27
CA ASP A 54 -22.48 5.59 -2.57
C ASP A 54 -23.65 4.90 -1.86
N GLU A 55 -23.70 3.56 -1.89
CA GLU A 55 -24.74 2.78 -1.20
C GLU A 55 -24.70 2.91 0.33
N ARG A 56 -23.51 3.15 0.90
CA ARG A 56 -23.29 3.18 2.37
C ARG A 56 -23.10 4.59 2.94
N GLY A 57 -23.15 5.62 2.10
CA GLY A 57 -22.94 7.01 2.51
C GLY A 57 -21.51 7.26 3.02
N ILE A 58 -20.51 6.55 2.46
CA ILE A 58 -19.10 6.73 2.79
C ILE A 58 -18.54 7.82 1.89
N GLU A 59 -17.97 8.85 2.50
CA GLU A 59 -17.39 9.97 1.77
C GLU A 59 -16.12 9.56 1.01
N TYR A 60 -16.05 9.94 -0.26
CA TYR A 60 -14.86 9.86 -1.11
C TYR A 60 -14.84 11.05 -2.07
N GLU A 61 -13.68 11.36 -2.63
CA GLU A 61 -13.53 12.45 -3.59
C GLU A 61 -12.70 11.98 -4.80
N MET A 62 -13.22 12.20 -6.00
CA MET A 62 -12.50 11.96 -7.25
C MET A 62 -11.68 13.20 -7.62
N CYS A 63 -10.67 13.52 -6.79
CA CYS A 63 -9.84 14.72 -6.91
C CYS A 63 -8.83 14.65 -8.07
N GLY A 64 -8.67 13.48 -8.69
CA GLY A 64 -7.69 13.29 -9.75
C GLY A 64 -6.25 13.13 -9.27
N LYS A 65 -5.37 12.77 -10.21
CA LYS A 65 -3.94 12.60 -9.95
C LYS A 65 -3.11 13.08 -11.14
N LEU A 66 -2.07 13.86 -10.85
CA LEU A 66 -0.99 14.16 -11.77
C LEU A 66 0.21 13.24 -11.53
N ILE A 67 0.73 12.65 -12.60
CA ILE A 67 2.05 12.00 -12.61
C ILE A 67 2.95 12.92 -13.42
N VAL A 68 3.93 13.53 -12.76
CA VAL A 68 4.68 14.68 -13.29
C VAL A 68 6.08 14.25 -13.68
N ALA A 69 6.48 14.53 -14.92
CA ALA A 69 7.87 14.50 -15.38
C ALA A 69 8.52 15.85 -15.07
N ILE A 70 9.61 15.80 -14.28
CA ILE A 70 10.31 17.00 -13.82
C ILE A 70 11.19 17.57 -14.94
N ASP A 71 11.73 16.70 -15.78
CA ASP A 71 12.55 17.07 -16.93
C ASP A 71 12.28 16.18 -18.14
N ASP A 72 12.88 16.51 -19.28
CA ASP A 72 12.68 15.81 -20.55
C ASP A 72 13.18 14.35 -20.51
N SER A 73 14.10 13.99 -19.63
CA SER A 73 14.60 12.62 -19.50
C SER A 73 13.55 11.66 -18.93
N GLU A 74 12.55 12.18 -18.22
CA GLU A 74 11.44 11.42 -17.64
C GLU A 74 10.26 11.24 -18.60
N VAL A 75 10.17 12.09 -19.65
CA VAL A 75 9.02 12.07 -20.60
C VAL A 75 8.80 10.72 -21.26
N PRO A 76 9.81 9.98 -21.74
CA PRO A 76 9.57 8.66 -22.35
C PRO A 76 8.94 7.65 -21.36
N ARG A 77 9.32 7.71 -20.08
CA ARG A 77 8.73 6.86 -19.03
C ARG A 77 7.29 7.28 -18.70
N LEU A 78 7.02 8.57 -18.71
CA LEU A 78 5.67 9.11 -18.54
C LEU A 78 4.74 8.65 -19.67
N GLU A 79 5.18 8.70 -20.91
CA GLU A 79 4.41 8.26 -22.08
C GLU A 79 4.12 6.75 -22.04
N GLU A 80 5.08 5.95 -21.56
CA GLU A 80 4.86 4.52 -21.33
C GLU A 80 3.80 4.28 -20.24
N LEU A 81 3.76 5.08 -19.17
CA LEU A 81 2.71 5.00 -18.15
C LEU A 81 1.33 5.37 -18.72
N TYR A 82 1.27 6.41 -19.55
CA TYR A 82 0.05 6.78 -20.25
C TYR A 82 -0.46 5.63 -21.13
N ARG A 83 0.42 5.03 -21.94
CA ARG A 83 0.10 3.88 -22.77
C ARG A 83 -0.41 2.68 -21.94
N ARG A 84 0.23 2.36 -20.82
CA ARG A 84 -0.20 1.29 -19.90
C ARG A 84 -1.56 1.59 -19.29
N GLY A 85 -1.75 2.78 -18.76
CA GLY A 85 -3.01 3.19 -18.16
C GLY A 85 -4.18 3.11 -19.14
N THR A 86 -3.96 3.56 -20.40
CA THR A 86 -4.94 3.43 -21.47
C THR A 86 -5.25 1.96 -21.78
N ALA A 87 -4.22 1.12 -21.89
CA ALA A 87 -4.39 -0.32 -22.13
C ALA A 87 -5.09 -1.05 -20.98
N ASN A 88 -4.98 -0.54 -19.75
CA ASN A 88 -5.66 -1.06 -18.56
C ASN A 88 -7.09 -0.50 -18.38
N GLY A 89 -7.57 0.33 -19.32
CA GLY A 89 -8.92 0.90 -19.28
C GLY A 89 -9.09 2.05 -18.27
N ALA A 90 -8.00 2.70 -17.85
CA ALA A 90 -8.12 3.90 -17.02
C ALA A 90 -8.81 5.02 -17.79
N LEU A 91 -9.93 5.52 -17.24
CA LEU A 91 -10.81 6.46 -17.93
C LEU A 91 -10.27 7.89 -17.85
N GLY A 92 -10.41 8.62 -18.98
CA GLY A 92 -10.14 10.06 -19.05
C GLY A 92 -8.67 10.43 -18.87
N LEU A 93 -7.71 9.52 -19.15
CA LEU A 93 -6.29 9.86 -19.08
C LEU A 93 -5.92 10.88 -20.16
N GLU A 94 -5.13 11.89 -19.76
CA GLU A 94 -4.62 12.94 -20.64
C GLU A 94 -3.10 13.10 -20.47
N LEU A 95 -2.39 13.26 -21.59
CA LEU A 95 -1.02 13.79 -21.58
C LEU A 95 -1.10 15.31 -21.63
N VAL A 96 -0.62 15.98 -20.59
CA VAL A 96 -0.76 17.44 -20.44
C VAL A 96 0.60 18.13 -20.43
N GLY A 97 0.64 19.30 -21.06
CA GLY A 97 1.79 20.18 -21.03
C GLY A 97 1.83 21.08 -19.79
N PRO A 98 2.85 21.96 -19.67
CA PRO A 98 3.06 22.78 -18.47
C PRO A 98 1.91 23.75 -18.17
N GLU A 99 1.20 24.25 -19.20
CA GLU A 99 0.07 25.16 -19.01
C GLU A 99 -1.10 24.43 -18.32
N ARG A 100 -1.51 23.30 -18.87
CA ARG A 100 -2.61 22.51 -18.31
C ARG A 100 -2.24 21.92 -16.95
N LEU A 101 -0.96 21.57 -16.74
CA LEU A 101 -0.45 21.14 -15.43
C LEU A 101 -0.69 22.24 -14.37
N ARG A 102 -0.35 23.49 -14.67
CA ARG A 102 -0.56 24.62 -13.74
C ARG A 102 -2.03 24.98 -13.54
N GLU A 103 -2.90 24.73 -14.52
CA GLU A 103 -4.34 24.89 -14.31
C GLU A 103 -4.88 23.88 -13.29
N LEU A 104 -4.41 22.63 -13.34
CA LEU A 104 -4.82 21.56 -12.44
C LEU A 104 -4.19 21.69 -11.05
N GLU A 105 -2.88 21.95 -11.00
CA GLU A 105 -2.08 22.07 -9.79
C GLU A 105 -1.15 23.31 -9.93
N PRO A 106 -1.61 24.50 -9.50
CA PRO A 106 -0.90 25.76 -9.75
C PRO A 106 0.52 25.83 -9.22
N HIS A 107 0.81 25.07 -8.15
CA HIS A 107 2.09 25.04 -7.46
C HIS A 107 3.01 23.90 -7.92
N ALA A 108 2.52 22.99 -8.77
CA ALA A 108 3.31 21.88 -9.25
C ALA A 108 4.31 22.31 -10.35
N ALA A 109 5.55 21.85 -10.22
CA ALA A 109 6.61 22.03 -11.23
C ALA A 109 6.74 20.77 -12.08
N GLY A 110 6.99 20.98 -13.40
CA GLY A 110 7.24 19.89 -14.33
C GLY A 110 7.14 20.33 -15.78
N VAL A 111 7.71 19.54 -16.69
CA VAL A 111 7.69 19.79 -18.13
C VAL A 111 6.52 19.13 -18.83
N ARG A 112 6.01 18.03 -18.28
CA ARG A 112 4.87 17.26 -18.80
C ARG A 112 4.24 16.41 -17.70
N ALA A 113 2.96 16.06 -17.83
CA ALA A 113 2.31 15.16 -16.88
C ALA A 113 1.28 14.24 -17.55
N VAL A 114 0.94 13.14 -16.84
CA VAL A 114 -0.29 12.37 -17.09
C VAL A 114 -1.31 12.81 -16.06
N TRP A 115 -2.43 13.33 -16.51
CA TRP A 115 -3.61 13.60 -15.71
C TRP A 115 -4.53 12.38 -15.68
N SER A 116 -4.95 11.98 -14.50
CA SER A 116 -5.87 10.85 -14.27
C SER A 116 -7.06 11.30 -13.44
N PRO A 117 -8.15 11.76 -14.05
CA PRO A 117 -9.36 12.20 -13.32
C PRO A 117 -10.05 11.02 -12.60
N ASN A 118 -9.87 9.79 -13.08
CA ASN A 118 -10.44 8.57 -12.47
C ASN A 118 -9.59 8.03 -11.31
N THR A 119 -8.91 8.90 -10.59
CA THR A 119 -8.20 8.61 -9.34
C THR A 119 -8.83 9.43 -8.23
N GLY A 120 -9.09 8.81 -7.10
CA GLY A 120 -9.75 9.47 -5.97
C GLY A 120 -9.10 9.15 -4.63
N ILE A 121 -9.71 9.71 -3.58
CA ILE A 121 -9.30 9.53 -2.19
C ILE A 121 -10.47 9.07 -1.33
N ILE A 122 -10.16 8.26 -0.31
CA ILE A 122 -11.13 7.61 0.57
C ILE A 122 -10.50 7.26 1.91
N ASP A 123 -11.29 7.10 2.95
CA ASP A 123 -10.84 6.46 4.20
C ASP A 123 -11.19 4.96 4.22
N PHE A 124 -10.20 4.11 3.97
CA PHE A 124 -10.38 2.66 4.02
C PHE A 124 -10.73 2.10 5.40
N LYS A 125 -10.57 2.87 6.49
CA LYS A 125 -11.12 2.49 7.81
C LYS A 125 -12.64 2.48 7.78
N GLN A 126 -13.26 3.54 7.23
CA GLN A 126 -14.72 3.62 7.09
C GLN A 126 -15.26 2.50 6.21
N VAL A 127 -14.58 2.21 5.08
CA VAL A 127 -14.95 1.08 4.21
C VAL A 127 -14.92 -0.24 4.98
N SER A 128 -13.86 -0.53 5.72
CA SER A 128 -13.75 -1.75 6.52
C SER A 128 -14.80 -1.83 7.61
N GLN A 129 -15.11 -0.72 8.26
CA GLN A 129 -16.15 -0.63 9.27
C GLN A 129 -17.55 -0.89 8.68
N ALA A 130 -17.80 -0.49 7.44
CA ALA A 130 -19.06 -0.78 6.75
C ALA A 130 -19.18 -2.26 6.32
N TYR A 131 -18.08 -2.93 5.96
CA TYR A 131 -18.09 -4.35 5.64
C TYR A 131 -18.42 -5.25 6.86
N SER A 132 -18.04 -4.84 8.06
CA SER A 132 -18.22 -5.67 9.27
C SER A 132 -19.69 -5.94 9.63
N PRO A 133 -20.60 -4.95 9.70
CA PRO A 133 -22.04 -5.21 9.88
C PRO A 133 -22.63 -6.05 8.75
N GLU A 134 -22.31 -5.73 7.50
CA GLU A 134 -22.81 -6.48 6.35
C GLU A 134 -22.43 -7.97 6.40
N MET A 135 -21.21 -8.28 6.81
CA MET A 135 -20.77 -9.65 7.00
C MET A 135 -21.62 -10.36 8.05
N ARG A 136 -21.95 -9.70 9.18
CA ARG A 136 -22.81 -10.24 10.24
C ARG A 136 -24.25 -10.44 9.78
N GLU A 137 -24.82 -9.48 9.07
CA GLU A 137 -26.16 -9.58 8.46
C GLU A 137 -26.28 -10.78 7.52
N ARG A 138 -25.17 -11.13 6.84
CA ARG A 138 -25.07 -12.30 5.97
C ARG A 138 -24.73 -13.59 6.71
N GLY A 139 -24.75 -13.61 8.06
CA GLY A 139 -24.50 -14.77 8.91
C GLY A 139 -23.03 -15.09 9.15
N GLY A 140 -22.13 -14.14 8.94
CA GLY A 140 -20.73 -14.24 9.34
C GLY A 140 -20.49 -13.76 10.77
N ASP A 141 -19.40 -14.22 11.38
CA ASP A 141 -18.97 -13.83 12.73
C ASP A 141 -17.64 -13.07 12.68
N LEU A 142 -17.47 -12.08 13.55
CA LEU A 142 -16.20 -11.38 13.80
C LEU A 142 -15.76 -11.66 15.24
N MET A 143 -14.59 -12.28 15.39
CA MET A 143 -13.91 -12.48 16.66
C MET A 143 -12.72 -11.52 16.76
N SER A 144 -12.87 -10.45 17.54
CA SER A 144 -11.77 -9.53 17.88
C SER A 144 -10.94 -10.07 19.05
N ASN A 145 -9.72 -9.54 19.24
CA ASN A 145 -8.72 -10.06 20.19
C ASN A 145 -8.39 -11.54 19.98
N ALA A 146 -8.64 -12.06 18.79
CA ALA A 146 -8.50 -13.47 18.42
C ALA A 146 -7.20 -13.70 17.62
N GLN A 147 -6.05 -13.47 18.25
CA GLN A 147 -4.75 -13.76 17.64
C GLN A 147 -4.60 -15.27 17.42
N VAL A 148 -4.42 -15.69 16.18
CA VAL A 148 -4.10 -17.08 15.83
C VAL A 148 -2.71 -17.43 16.41
N LYS A 149 -2.64 -18.46 17.24
CA LYS A 149 -1.43 -18.96 17.88
C LYS A 149 -0.89 -20.22 17.23
N SER A 150 -1.78 -21.15 16.89
CA SER A 150 -1.44 -22.40 16.24
C SER A 150 -2.57 -22.88 15.33
N MET A 151 -2.23 -23.76 14.39
CA MET A 151 -3.20 -24.44 13.53
C MET A 151 -2.76 -25.88 13.32
N ALA A 152 -3.71 -26.82 13.41
CA ALA A 152 -3.47 -28.23 13.16
C ALA A 152 -4.60 -28.86 12.35
N ARG A 153 -4.26 -29.79 11.45
CA ARG A 153 -5.26 -30.61 10.75
C ARG A 153 -5.79 -31.69 11.68
N SER A 154 -7.09 -31.91 11.64
CA SER A 154 -7.80 -33.00 12.33
C SER A 154 -8.79 -33.67 11.38
N ASN A 155 -9.46 -34.74 11.82
CA ASN A 155 -10.42 -35.49 11.00
C ASN A 155 -11.67 -34.68 10.62
N ASP A 156 -12.02 -33.70 11.44
CA ASP A 156 -13.20 -32.83 11.29
C ASP A 156 -12.90 -31.47 10.64
N GLY A 157 -11.62 -31.20 10.33
CA GLY A 157 -11.21 -29.96 9.69
C GLY A 157 -9.85 -29.44 10.12
N ILE A 158 -9.72 -28.13 10.23
CA ILE A 158 -8.53 -27.44 10.71
C ILE A 158 -8.89 -26.80 12.05
N HIS A 159 -8.24 -27.26 13.09
CA HIS A 159 -8.33 -26.67 14.42
C HIS A 159 -7.40 -25.46 14.54
N ILE A 160 -7.95 -24.35 14.98
CA ILE A 160 -7.29 -23.04 15.07
C ILE A 160 -7.36 -22.60 16.53
N GLU A 161 -6.22 -22.57 17.19
CA GLU A 161 -6.08 -22.02 18.54
C GLU A 161 -5.91 -20.50 18.45
N THR A 162 -6.71 -19.74 19.20
CA THR A 162 -6.61 -18.30 19.28
C THR A 162 -6.45 -17.79 20.71
N SER A 163 -6.17 -16.50 20.88
CA SER A 163 -6.15 -15.86 22.21
C SER A 163 -7.53 -15.73 22.87
N SER A 164 -8.62 -15.92 22.12
CA SER A 164 -10.00 -15.74 22.59
C SER A 164 -10.89 -16.97 22.41
N GLY A 165 -10.28 -18.15 22.32
CA GLY A 165 -10.97 -19.42 22.13
C GLY A 165 -10.63 -20.07 20.79
N ASP A 166 -11.02 -21.32 20.64
CA ASP A 166 -10.65 -22.15 19.50
C ASP A 166 -11.75 -22.19 18.44
N VAL A 167 -11.35 -22.34 17.20
CA VAL A 167 -12.26 -22.43 16.05
C VAL A 167 -11.88 -23.64 15.20
N THR A 168 -12.86 -24.41 14.74
CA THR A 168 -12.64 -25.46 13.74
C THR A 168 -13.25 -25.03 12.40
N ALA A 169 -12.47 -25.09 11.32
CA ALA A 169 -12.86 -24.66 9.99
C ALA A 169 -12.49 -25.69 8.91
N LYS A 170 -13.32 -25.83 7.89
CA LYS A 170 -13.00 -26.68 6.72
C LYS A 170 -11.97 -26.02 5.80
N HIS A 171 -12.00 -24.69 5.70
CA HIS A 171 -11.12 -23.88 4.84
C HIS A 171 -10.62 -22.66 5.59
N ILE A 172 -9.42 -22.21 5.28
CA ILE A 172 -8.81 -21.00 5.82
C ILE A 172 -8.41 -20.08 4.65
N ILE A 173 -8.78 -18.81 4.77
CA ILE A 173 -8.29 -17.74 3.90
C ILE A 173 -7.34 -16.89 4.73
N ASN A 174 -6.06 -16.90 4.39
CA ASN A 174 -5.04 -16.15 5.10
C ASN A 174 -4.97 -14.71 4.58
N CYS A 175 -5.51 -13.78 5.36
CA CYS A 175 -5.50 -12.33 5.10
C CYS A 175 -4.65 -11.58 6.16
N ALA A 176 -3.66 -12.23 6.78
CA ALA A 176 -2.92 -11.69 7.92
C ALA A 176 -1.87 -10.60 7.57
N GLY A 177 -1.89 -10.05 6.35
CA GLY A 177 -1.08 -8.89 5.94
C GLY A 177 0.40 -9.04 6.29
N LEU A 178 0.92 -8.21 7.21
CA LEU A 178 2.31 -8.26 7.68
C LEU A 178 2.72 -9.61 8.30
N HIS A 179 1.77 -10.44 8.72
CA HIS A 179 2.00 -11.75 9.34
C HIS A 179 1.60 -12.93 8.44
N ALA A 180 1.24 -12.70 7.17
CA ALA A 180 0.72 -13.73 6.27
C ALA A 180 1.68 -14.92 6.09
N ASP A 181 2.99 -14.70 6.03
CA ASP A 181 4.01 -15.75 5.94
C ASP A 181 4.09 -16.59 7.23
N LYS A 182 3.95 -15.96 8.40
CA LYS A 182 3.93 -16.67 9.69
C LYS A 182 2.69 -17.55 9.81
N VAL A 183 1.52 -17.01 9.44
CA VAL A 183 0.25 -17.78 9.46
C VAL A 183 0.31 -18.96 8.48
N ALA A 184 0.86 -18.78 7.28
CA ALA A 184 1.06 -19.89 6.35
C ALA A 184 1.97 -20.99 6.94
N SER A 185 3.05 -20.59 7.61
CA SER A 185 3.99 -21.52 8.26
C SER A 185 3.36 -22.33 9.40
N MET A 186 2.35 -21.82 10.10
CA MET A 186 1.61 -22.58 11.13
C MET A 186 0.93 -23.83 10.58
N MET A 187 0.58 -23.82 9.28
CA MET A 187 0.03 -24.98 8.57
C MET A 187 1.10 -25.88 7.94
N GLY A 188 2.38 -25.67 8.24
CA GLY A 188 3.49 -26.40 7.64
C GLY A 188 3.74 -26.05 6.16
N VAL A 189 3.15 -24.98 5.64
CA VAL A 189 3.31 -24.56 4.24
C VAL A 189 4.55 -23.69 4.11
N ASP A 190 5.58 -24.19 3.42
CA ASP A 190 6.73 -23.36 2.99
C ASP A 190 6.37 -22.67 1.66
N ILE A 191 5.97 -21.42 1.74
CA ILE A 191 5.62 -20.60 0.57
C ILE A 191 6.86 -20.05 -0.16
N GLY A 192 8.07 -20.34 0.32
CA GLY A 192 9.33 -19.85 -0.29
C GLY A 192 9.55 -18.33 -0.17
N VAL A 193 8.65 -17.63 0.51
CA VAL A 193 8.61 -16.16 0.64
C VAL A 193 8.61 -15.78 2.10
N ARG A 194 9.23 -14.65 2.42
CA ARG A 194 9.12 -14.00 3.74
C ARG A 194 8.70 -12.55 3.59
N ILE A 195 7.83 -12.09 4.47
CA ILE A 195 7.45 -10.69 4.56
C ILE A 195 8.54 -9.92 5.30
N ILE A 196 9.14 -8.97 4.59
CA ILE A 196 10.11 -8.00 5.14
C ILE A 196 9.38 -6.66 5.28
N PRO A 197 9.29 -6.10 6.50
CA PRO A 197 8.55 -4.87 6.71
C PRO A 197 9.38 -3.64 6.29
N PHE A 198 8.78 -2.77 5.46
CA PHE A 198 9.32 -1.46 5.10
C PHE A 198 8.40 -0.37 5.61
N ARG A 199 8.90 0.49 6.49
CA ARG A 199 8.16 1.64 6.98
C ARG A 199 8.23 2.78 5.97
N GLY A 200 7.07 3.31 5.60
CA GLY A 200 6.92 4.54 4.86
C GLY A 200 6.59 5.67 5.83
N GLU A 201 7.41 6.68 5.89
CA GLU A 201 7.23 7.83 6.78
C GLU A 201 6.60 8.97 5.99
N TYR A 202 5.58 9.60 6.56
CA TYR A 202 4.84 10.71 6.00
C TYR A 202 4.97 11.93 6.90
N TYR A 203 4.94 13.11 6.29
CA TYR A 203 4.70 14.37 6.96
C TYR A 203 3.35 14.91 6.52
N SER A 204 2.65 15.61 7.41
CA SER A 204 1.47 16.39 7.05
C SER A 204 1.88 17.83 6.78
N LEU A 205 1.27 18.47 5.80
CA LEU A 205 1.42 19.91 5.60
C LEU A 205 0.70 20.66 6.73
N LYS A 206 1.23 21.83 7.09
CA LYS A 206 0.49 22.77 7.94
C LYS A 206 -0.77 23.24 7.22
N LYS A 207 -1.82 23.52 7.97
CA LYS A 207 -3.15 23.87 7.44
C LYS A 207 -3.09 25.04 6.44
N GLU A 208 -2.23 26.03 6.70
CA GLU A 208 -2.01 27.20 5.84
C GLU A 208 -1.35 26.86 4.50
N LYS A 209 -0.83 25.64 4.36
CA LYS A 209 -0.12 25.14 3.18
C LYS A 209 -0.84 24.00 2.46
N GLU A 210 -1.98 23.54 2.99
CA GLU A 210 -2.77 22.49 2.35
C GLU A 210 -3.29 22.92 0.97
N SER A 211 -3.55 24.21 0.77
CA SER A 211 -3.98 24.77 -0.52
C SER A 211 -2.94 24.70 -1.64
N LEU A 212 -1.68 24.33 -1.33
CA LEU A 212 -0.65 24.08 -2.36
C LEU A 212 -0.94 22.81 -3.18
N VAL A 213 -1.87 21.95 -2.74
CA VAL A 213 -2.16 20.67 -3.38
C VAL A 213 -3.68 20.51 -3.52
N ASN A 214 -4.17 20.47 -4.75
CA ASN A 214 -5.60 20.28 -5.02
C ASN A 214 -6.01 18.79 -5.00
N GLY A 215 -5.10 17.89 -5.39
CA GLY A 215 -5.37 16.47 -5.51
C GLY A 215 -4.17 15.60 -5.13
N LEU A 216 -3.64 14.86 -6.10
CA LEU A 216 -2.52 13.93 -5.93
C LEU A 216 -1.40 14.30 -6.91
N ILE A 217 -0.20 14.61 -6.40
CA ILE A 217 0.96 14.97 -7.22
C ILE A 217 2.07 13.94 -7.01
N TYR A 218 2.33 13.14 -8.03
CA TYR A 218 3.25 12.00 -7.99
C TYR A 218 4.38 12.18 -9.00
N PRO A 219 5.62 11.77 -8.69
CA PRO A 219 6.70 11.73 -9.66
C PRO A 219 6.52 10.57 -10.65
N VAL A 220 7.18 10.64 -11.79
CA VAL A 220 7.35 9.48 -12.68
C VAL A 220 8.15 8.41 -11.94
N PRO A 221 7.66 7.15 -11.83
CA PRO A 221 8.41 6.09 -11.20
C PRO A 221 9.72 5.79 -11.91
N ASP A 222 10.78 5.62 -11.14
CA ASP A 222 12.03 5.05 -11.65
C ASP A 222 11.94 3.51 -11.58
N PRO A 223 11.97 2.79 -12.71
CA PRO A 223 11.84 1.33 -12.72
C PRO A 223 13.03 0.60 -12.08
N SER A 224 14.16 1.29 -11.88
CA SER A 224 15.30 0.74 -11.14
C SER A 224 15.08 0.71 -9.63
N LEU A 225 14.08 1.46 -9.12
CA LEU A 225 13.77 1.57 -7.70
C LEU A 225 12.61 0.63 -7.31
N PRO A 226 12.68 0.00 -6.14
CA PRO A 226 11.61 -0.89 -5.67
C PRO A 226 10.37 -0.15 -5.16
N PHE A 227 10.47 1.15 -4.94
CA PHE A 227 9.42 1.99 -4.38
C PHE A 227 9.25 3.28 -5.17
N LEU A 228 8.04 3.82 -5.15
CA LEU A 228 7.73 5.13 -5.71
C LEU A 228 8.41 6.22 -4.87
N GLY A 229 8.87 7.28 -5.55
CA GLY A 229 9.41 8.48 -4.89
C GLY A 229 8.38 9.19 -4.00
N VAL A 230 8.86 10.12 -3.17
CA VAL A 230 7.98 10.95 -2.33
C VAL A 230 7.01 11.75 -3.19
N HIS A 231 5.78 11.90 -2.72
CA HIS A 231 4.69 12.52 -3.45
C HIS A 231 3.73 13.23 -2.49
N PHE A 232 2.82 14.02 -3.01
CA PHE A 232 1.78 14.67 -2.23
C PHE A 232 0.45 13.96 -2.43
N THR A 233 -0.27 13.79 -1.33
CA THR A 233 -1.57 13.10 -1.29
C THR A 233 -2.54 13.91 -0.45
N LYS A 234 -3.58 14.45 -1.09
CA LYS A 234 -4.75 14.98 -0.39
C LYS A 234 -5.50 13.81 0.28
N ARG A 235 -6.00 14.04 1.48
CA ARG A 235 -6.83 13.09 2.22
C ARG A 235 -8.29 13.53 2.15
N VAL A 236 -9.22 12.59 2.30
CA VAL A 236 -10.66 12.90 2.33
C VAL A 236 -11.04 13.88 3.46
N THR A 237 -10.21 13.97 4.50
CA THR A 237 -10.35 14.96 5.59
C THR A 237 -9.91 16.38 5.20
N GLY A 238 -9.39 16.59 3.98
CA GLY A 238 -8.84 17.84 3.49
C GLY A 238 -7.37 18.06 3.80
N SER A 239 -6.78 17.30 4.73
CA SER A 239 -5.34 17.40 5.02
C SER A 239 -4.49 16.88 3.86
N VAL A 240 -3.26 17.36 3.75
CA VAL A 240 -2.29 16.93 2.73
C VAL A 240 -1.11 16.26 3.39
N GLU A 241 -0.80 15.05 2.91
CA GLU A 241 0.37 14.27 3.32
C GLU A 241 1.46 14.33 2.24
N ALA A 242 2.71 14.42 2.69
CA ALA A 242 3.91 14.39 1.87
C ALA A 242 4.76 13.17 2.24
N GLY A 243 5.09 12.33 1.27
CA GLY A 243 5.82 11.07 1.46
C GLY A 243 5.27 9.98 0.54
N PRO A 244 5.45 8.69 0.90
CA PRO A 244 6.37 8.21 1.93
C PRO A 244 7.79 7.99 1.40
N ASN A 245 8.77 7.92 2.29
CA ASN A 245 10.03 7.21 2.06
C ASN A 245 9.84 5.68 2.22
N ALA A 246 10.92 4.90 2.18
CA ALA A 246 10.83 3.44 2.36
C ALA A 246 12.07 2.93 3.12
N VAL A 247 11.97 2.86 4.45
CA VAL A 247 13.04 2.39 5.32
C VAL A 247 12.75 1.01 5.89
N LEU A 248 13.79 0.19 6.05
CA LEU A 248 13.65 -1.11 6.71
C LEU A 248 13.14 -0.92 8.14
N SER A 249 12.09 -1.66 8.51
CA SER A 249 11.59 -1.72 9.89
C SER A 249 12.11 -2.97 10.59
N MET A 250 12.55 -2.83 11.83
CA MET A 250 12.97 -3.95 12.67
C MET A 250 11.82 -4.56 13.48
N LYS A 251 10.59 -4.12 13.22
CA LYS A 251 9.35 -4.69 13.74
C LYS A 251 8.30 -4.69 12.64
N ARG A 252 7.53 -5.79 12.50
CA ARG A 252 6.48 -5.91 11.46
C ARG A 252 5.42 -4.82 11.59
N GLU A 253 5.06 -4.46 12.80
CA GLU A 253 4.14 -3.36 13.11
C GLU A 253 4.90 -2.16 13.67
N GLY A 254 5.98 -1.77 12.99
CA GLY A 254 6.89 -0.71 13.41
C GLY A 254 6.47 0.65 12.88
N TYR A 255 5.42 1.25 13.44
CA TYR A 255 4.90 2.57 13.05
C TYR A 255 5.69 3.75 13.62
N SER A 256 6.67 3.54 14.48
CA SER A 256 7.59 4.58 14.97
C SER A 256 9.04 4.25 14.61
N LYS A 257 9.91 5.29 14.59
CA LYS A 257 11.35 5.14 14.31
C LYS A 257 12.06 4.26 15.35
N THR A 258 11.55 4.24 16.57
CA THR A 258 12.11 3.51 17.71
C THR A 258 11.50 2.12 17.89
N SER A 259 10.51 1.74 17.06
CA SER A 259 9.88 0.41 17.15
C SER A 259 10.88 -0.70 16.84
N PHE A 260 11.05 -1.63 17.76
CA PHE A 260 11.95 -2.76 17.64
C PHE A 260 11.31 -4.05 18.14
N SER A 261 11.59 -5.16 17.47
CA SER A 261 11.24 -6.52 17.89
C SER A 261 12.42 -7.44 17.58
N PHE A 262 13.01 -8.03 18.60
CA PHE A 262 14.14 -8.94 18.43
C PHE A 262 13.82 -10.12 17.50
N GLY A 263 12.63 -10.73 17.66
CA GLY A 263 12.18 -11.85 16.81
C GLY A 263 11.98 -11.47 15.35
N ASP A 264 11.41 -10.28 15.06
CA ASP A 264 11.23 -9.81 13.69
C ASP A 264 12.55 -9.39 13.03
N ALA A 265 13.42 -8.73 13.81
CA ALA A 265 14.77 -8.35 13.36
C ALA A 265 15.61 -9.60 13.04
N LEU A 266 15.66 -10.58 13.96
CA LEU A 266 16.36 -11.84 13.74
C LEU A 266 15.79 -12.58 12.51
N GLY A 267 14.46 -12.65 12.41
CA GLY A 267 13.79 -13.25 11.25
C GLY A 267 14.15 -12.58 9.92
N THR A 268 14.31 -11.26 9.89
CA THR A 268 14.73 -10.51 8.72
C THR A 268 16.22 -10.76 8.39
N LEU A 269 17.10 -10.60 9.40
CA LEU A 269 18.56 -10.66 9.22
C LEU A 269 19.08 -12.07 8.93
N THR A 270 18.38 -13.12 9.35
CA THR A 270 18.73 -14.52 9.05
C THR A 270 18.18 -15.01 7.71
N TYR A 271 17.39 -14.18 6.99
CA TYR A 271 16.77 -14.60 5.74
C TYR A 271 17.65 -14.32 4.53
N PRO A 272 18.06 -15.36 3.77
CA PRO A 272 18.96 -15.18 2.61
C PRO A 272 18.39 -14.25 1.53
N GLY A 273 17.07 -14.25 1.34
CA GLY A 273 16.38 -13.34 0.39
C GLY A 273 16.57 -11.87 0.74
N PHE A 274 16.59 -11.55 2.02
CA PHE A 274 16.86 -10.18 2.49
C PHE A 274 18.25 -9.68 2.08
N TRP A 275 19.29 -10.48 2.26
CA TRP A 275 20.65 -10.08 1.91
C TRP A 275 20.84 -9.90 0.40
N ARG A 276 20.23 -10.77 -0.43
CA ARG A 276 20.24 -10.59 -1.90
C ARG A 276 19.55 -9.29 -2.32
N MET A 277 18.38 -9.02 -1.76
CA MET A 277 17.68 -7.77 -2.01
C MET A 277 18.51 -6.57 -1.55
N SER A 278 19.10 -6.64 -0.36
CA SER A 278 19.94 -5.57 0.21
C SER A 278 21.19 -5.32 -0.64
N MET A 279 21.88 -6.38 -1.12
CA MET A 279 23.02 -6.23 -2.02
C MET A 279 22.64 -5.59 -3.36
N LYS A 280 21.45 -5.90 -3.89
CA LYS A 280 20.97 -5.28 -5.13
C LYS A 280 20.63 -3.81 -4.96
N TYR A 281 20.03 -3.45 -3.84
CA TYR A 281 19.43 -2.11 -3.60
C TYR A 281 20.14 -1.32 -2.47
N TRP A 282 21.39 -1.65 -2.12
CA TRP A 282 22.06 -1.06 -0.97
C TRP A 282 22.17 0.48 -1.03
N LYS A 283 22.46 1.03 -2.23
CA LYS A 283 22.52 2.50 -2.43
C LYS A 283 21.18 3.16 -2.17
N VAL A 284 20.11 2.54 -2.67
CA VAL A 284 18.73 3.02 -2.46
C VAL A 284 18.38 2.96 -0.98
N GLY A 285 18.64 1.83 -0.32
CA GLY A 285 18.38 1.65 1.11
C GLY A 285 19.13 2.66 1.99
N PHE A 286 20.40 2.95 1.66
CA PHE A 286 21.18 3.96 2.36
C PHE A 286 20.60 5.37 2.16
N ASN A 287 20.24 5.73 0.93
CA ASN A 287 19.65 7.03 0.62
C ASN A 287 18.28 7.21 1.31
N GLU A 288 17.45 6.16 1.36
CA GLU A 288 16.17 6.19 2.06
C GLU A 288 16.37 6.36 3.57
N GLN A 289 17.35 5.66 4.16
CA GLN A 289 17.70 5.82 5.58
C GLN A 289 18.23 7.23 5.87
N TYR A 290 19.08 7.77 5.00
CA TYR A 290 19.59 9.12 5.11
C TYR A 290 18.46 10.16 5.01
N ARG A 291 17.53 9.98 4.09
CA ARG A 291 16.32 10.80 3.93
C ARG A 291 15.40 10.74 5.14
N SER A 292 15.30 9.58 5.80
CA SER A 292 14.53 9.42 7.05
C SER A 292 15.10 10.21 8.24
N VAL A 293 16.43 10.31 8.30
CA VAL A 293 17.12 11.03 9.40
C VAL A 293 17.21 12.52 9.10
N MET A 294 17.51 12.88 7.85
CA MET A 294 17.78 14.25 7.43
C MET A 294 16.55 14.89 6.78
N LYS A 295 15.68 15.53 7.57
CA LYS A 295 14.46 16.21 7.09
C LYS A 295 14.72 17.13 5.88
N GLY A 296 15.84 17.86 5.86
CA GLY A 296 16.20 18.75 4.74
C GLY A 296 16.36 18.01 3.40
N VAL A 297 16.86 16.76 3.42
CA VAL A 297 16.98 15.93 2.19
C VAL A 297 15.61 15.46 1.73
N PHE A 298 14.72 15.10 2.66
CA PHE A 298 13.34 14.78 2.36
C PHE A 298 12.61 15.97 1.71
N VAL A 299 12.75 17.16 2.29
CA VAL A 299 12.19 18.42 1.76
C VAL A 299 12.69 18.70 0.34
N LYS A 300 13.99 18.55 0.07
CA LYS A 300 14.54 18.73 -1.28
C LYS A 300 13.89 17.80 -2.30
N SER A 301 13.53 16.58 -1.90
CA SER A 301 12.81 15.65 -2.78
C SER A 301 11.36 16.10 -3.04
N LEU A 302 10.70 16.76 -2.09
CA LEU A 302 9.38 17.34 -2.28
C LEU A 302 9.43 18.58 -3.17
N GLN A 303 10.48 19.39 -3.03
CA GLN A 303 10.71 20.61 -3.83
C GLN A 303 10.87 20.34 -5.33
N THR A 304 11.18 19.10 -5.74
CA THR A 304 11.15 18.75 -7.17
C THR A 304 9.72 18.79 -7.74
N LEU A 305 8.71 18.55 -6.91
CA LEU A 305 7.29 18.59 -7.30
C LEU A 305 6.64 19.92 -6.97
N ILE A 306 6.90 20.50 -5.78
CA ILE A 306 6.40 21.80 -5.34
C ILE A 306 7.58 22.61 -4.82
N PRO A 307 8.18 23.50 -5.63
CA PRO A 307 9.43 24.22 -5.30
C PRO A 307 9.35 25.08 -4.04
N GLU A 308 8.20 25.62 -3.73
CA GLU A 308 7.98 26.56 -2.63
C GLU A 308 7.82 25.90 -1.25
N ILE A 309 7.70 24.57 -1.19
CA ILE A 309 7.56 23.85 0.10
C ILE A 309 8.84 23.96 0.92
N THR A 310 8.71 24.19 2.21
CA THR A 310 9.85 24.29 3.14
C THR A 310 9.74 23.26 4.27
N GLY A 311 10.83 23.08 5.02
CA GLY A 311 10.81 22.20 6.19
C GLY A 311 9.83 22.66 7.28
N ASP A 312 9.59 23.96 7.38
CA ASP A 312 8.68 24.52 8.38
C ASP A 312 7.21 24.29 8.04
N ASP A 313 6.90 24.01 6.78
CA ASP A 313 5.54 23.69 6.33
C ASP A 313 5.12 22.26 6.68
N LEU A 314 6.07 21.41 7.10
CA LEU A 314 5.87 20.01 7.42
C LEU A 314 5.82 19.74 8.92
N HIS A 315 4.76 19.07 9.39
CA HIS A 315 4.58 18.70 10.78
C HIS A 315 4.07 17.26 10.94
N GLN A 316 3.99 16.77 12.17
CA GLN A 316 3.41 15.50 12.60
C GLN A 316 3.75 14.32 11.68
N PRO A 317 4.93 13.71 11.83
CA PRO A 317 5.29 12.55 11.03
C PRO A 317 4.34 11.38 11.31
N GLY A 318 3.77 10.84 10.26
CA GLY A 318 3.00 9.60 10.28
C GLY A 318 3.81 8.45 9.70
N ALA A 319 3.33 7.22 9.82
CA ALA A 319 3.94 6.06 9.19
C ALA A 319 2.93 4.98 8.84
N GLY A 320 3.20 4.30 7.73
CA GLY A 320 2.61 3.02 7.37
C GLY A 320 3.69 1.96 7.23
N VAL A 321 3.34 0.68 7.32
CA VAL A 321 4.29 -0.41 7.08
C VAL A 321 3.84 -1.24 5.90
N ARG A 322 4.73 -1.39 4.92
CA ARG A 322 4.52 -2.23 3.74
C ARG A 322 4.97 -3.66 4.02
N ALA A 323 4.13 -4.62 3.68
CA ALA A 323 4.45 -6.04 3.71
C ALA A 323 5.17 -6.42 2.40
N GLN A 324 6.49 -6.22 2.33
CA GLN A 324 7.24 -6.59 1.15
C GLN A 324 7.51 -8.10 1.15
N ALA A 325 6.90 -8.81 0.22
CA ALA A 325 7.18 -10.21 -0.02
C ALA A 325 8.54 -10.36 -0.73
N VAL A 326 9.44 -11.15 -0.14
CA VAL A 326 10.79 -11.38 -0.66
C VAL A 326 11.03 -12.89 -0.81
N ASP A 327 11.39 -13.33 -2.00
CA ASP A 327 11.66 -14.74 -2.29
C ASP A 327 12.96 -15.24 -1.64
N ARG A 328 12.93 -16.51 -1.21
CA ARG A 328 14.13 -17.20 -0.70
C ARG A 328 15.16 -17.43 -1.82
N ARG A 329 14.73 -17.68 -3.05
CA ARG A 329 15.57 -17.90 -4.23
C ARG A 329 15.12 -16.95 -5.34
N PRO A 330 16.01 -16.54 -6.27
CA PRO A 330 15.57 -15.82 -7.44
C PRO A 330 14.68 -16.76 -8.27
N THR A 331 13.39 -16.56 -8.21
CA THR A 331 12.46 -17.22 -9.13
C THR A 331 12.33 -16.32 -10.36
N ALA A 332 12.32 -16.93 -11.53
CA ALA A 332 12.03 -16.24 -12.80
C ALA A 332 10.54 -15.80 -12.89
N CYS A 333 9.80 -15.85 -11.79
CA CYS A 333 8.40 -15.46 -11.75
C CYS A 333 8.31 -13.92 -11.65
N PRO A 334 7.73 -13.23 -12.65
CA PRO A 334 7.55 -11.79 -12.64
C PRO A 334 6.64 -11.30 -11.49
N CYS A 335 5.96 -12.22 -10.81
CA CYS A 335 5.02 -11.93 -9.71
C CYS A 335 5.69 -11.50 -8.40
N ALA A 336 6.99 -11.78 -8.22
CA ALA A 336 7.72 -11.56 -6.98
C ALA A 336 8.09 -10.09 -6.70
N ASN A 337 7.98 -9.21 -7.69
CA ASN A 337 8.23 -7.77 -7.52
C ASN A 337 6.99 -6.97 -7.09
N THR A 338 5.91 -7.66 -6.71
CA THR A 338 4.67 -6.96 -6.43
C THR A 338 4.08 -7.44 -5.11
N SER A 339 3.94 -6.53 -4.17
CA SER A 339 3.15 -6.67 -2.97
C SER A 339 1.84 -7.45 -3.23
N LEU A 340 1.61 -8.51 -2.43
CA LEU A 340 0.39 -9.31 -2.38
C LEU A 340 0.13 -10.24 -3.58
N GLY A 341 0.71 -11.44 -3.53
CA GLY A 341 0.20 -12.58 -4.28
C GLY A 341 -0.96 -13.22 -3.49
N TYR A 342 -2.15 -13.25 -4.07
CA TYR A 342 -3.19 -14.17 -3.62
C TYR A 342 -2.80 -15.58 -4.07
N SER A 343 -2.46 -16.46 -3.16
CA SER A 343 -2.40 -17.89 -3.45
C SER A 343 -3.68 -18.55 -2.94
N THR A 344 -4.58 -18.89 -3.86
CA THR A 344 -5.64 -19.86 -3.59
C THR A 344 -5.02 -21.24 -3.65
N TRP A 345 -4.86 -21.90 -2.53
CA TRP A 345 -4.52 -23.30 -2.47
C TRP A 345 -5.79 -24.12 -2.35
N SER A 346 -6.26 -24.71 -3.47
CA SER A 346 -7.24 -25.78 -3.44
C SER A 346 -6.46 -27.07 -3.24
N GLY A 347 -6.50 -27.59 -2.02
CA GLY A 347 -5.90 -28.88 -1.71
C GLY A 347 -6.74 -30.01 -2.30
N THR A 348 -6.28 -30.58 -3.40
CA THR A 348 -6.64 -31.94 -3.80
C THR A 348 -5.41 -32.81 -3.67
N LYS A 349 -5.53 -33.78 -2.73
CA LYS A 349 -4.68 -34.93 -2.34
C LYS A 349 -3.35 -34.61 -1.65
#